data_085fbcfd68d8cc379fe0a88bc201e6c1
#
_entry.id   085fbcfd68d8cc379fe0a88bc201e6c1
#
_cell.length_a   1.000
_cell.length_b   1.000
_cell.length_c   1.000
_cell.angle_alpha   90.00
_cell.angle_beta   90.00
_cell.angle_gamma   90.00
#
_symmetry.space_group_name_H-M   'P 1'
#
loop_
_entity.id
_entity.type
_entity.pdbx_description
1 polymer ?
#
loop_
_entity_poly.entity_id
_entity_poly.type
_entity_poly.pdbx_seq_one_letter_code
_entity_poly.pdbx_strand_id
1 'polypeptide(L)'
;RRQRQMCIRDRNNIYHYVRSYMLGRKARLVAKEAHRKTGRLLDIGTGTGYFSDTMVRRGWKVEAVEKSPQAREFAKTHFELDVKPESALKEFAPASFDVITLWHVMEHLESLNETWETLRELLTEKGVLIVAVPNCSSYDAKRYGEYWAAYDVPRHLWHFTPGTIQQLASRHGFIMAARHPMPFDAFYVSMLSEKHRGSSCSFLKGMFVGTLAWFNALGRKERSSSMIYVFRKKR
;
A
#
# COMPACT_ATOMS: atom_id res chain seq x y z
N ARG A 1 -28.68 -0.47 -25.38
CA ARG A 1 -27.45 0.37 -25.29
C ARG A 1 -27.51 1.39 -24.14
N ARG A 2 -28.64 2.09 -23.90
CA ARG A 2 -28.79 3.09 -22.80
C ARG A 2 -28.66 2.49 -21.40
N GLN A 3 -29.24 1.31 -21.14
CA GLN A 3 -29.11 0.65 -19.83
C GLN A 3 -27.67 0.20 -19.49
N ARG A 4 -26.87 -0.28 -20.48
CA ARG A 4 -25.46 -0.61 -20.27
C ARG A 4 -24.62 0.64 -19.95
N GLN A 5 -24.90 1.77 -20.58
CA GLN A 5 -24.19 3.03 -20.28
C GLN A 5 -24.51 3.57 -18.89
N MET A 6 -25.75 3.41 -18.40
CA MET A 6 -26.17 3.84 -17.07
C MET A 6 -25.47 3.01 -15.97
N CYS A 7 -25.44 1.67 -16.10
CA CYS A 7 -24.74 0.79 -15.15
C CYS A 7 -23.22 1.04 -15.09
N ILE A 8 -22.58 1.43 -16.19
CA ILE A 8 -21.15 1.76 -16.23
C ILE A 8 -20.90 3.10 -15.53
N ARG A 9 -21.79 4.08 -15.69
CA ARG A 9 -21.68 5.41 -15.07
C ARG A 9 -21.85 5.34 -13.55
N ASP A 10 -22.80 4.56 -13.05
CA ASP A 10 -23.04 4.35 -11.62
C ASP A 10 -21.91 3.56 -10.95
N ARG A 11 -21.37 2.52 -11.60
CA ARG A 11 -20.18 1.80 -11.12
C ARG A 11 -18.97 2.69 -11.01
N ASN A 12 -18.77 3.61 -11.96
CA ASN A 12 -17.68 4.57 -11.90
C ASN A 12 -17.83 5.53 -10.72
N ASN A 13 -19.04 6.00 -10.42
CA ASN A 13 -19.28 6.91 -9.29
C ASN A 13 -19.00 6.25 -7.94
N ILE A 14 -19.48 5.03 -7.70
CA ILE A 14 -19.23 4.28 -6.45
C ILE A 14 -17.73 3.98 -6.30
N TYR A 15 -17.07 3.53 -7.37
CA TYR A 15 -15.64 3.25 -7.34
C TYR A 15 -14.80 4.50 -7.01
N HIS A 16 -15.13 5.63 -7.62
CA HIS A 16 -14.49 6.91 -7.33
C HIS A 16 -14.71 7.36 -5.89
N TYR A 17 -15.91 7.19 -5.35
CA TYR A 17 -16.22 7.53 -3.97
C TYR A 17 -15.43 6.67 -2.98
N VAL A 18 -15.43 5.34 -3.16
CA VAL A 18 -14.67 4.40 -2.31
C VAL A 18 -13.18 4.71 -2.37
N ARG A 19 -12.64 4.95 -3.57
CA ARG A 19 -11.23 5.33 -3.74
C ARG A 19 -10.91 6.61 -2.97
N SER A 20 -11.69 7.65 -3.16
CA SER A 20 -11.49 8.94 -2.48
C SER A 20 -11.53 8.81 -0.95
N TYR A 21 -12.47 8.01 -0.45
CA TYR A 21 -12.55 7.70 0.98
C TYR A 21 -11.28 7.00 1.50
N MET A 22 -10.80 5.97 0.77
CA MET A 22 -9.60 5.22 1.13
C MET A 22 -8.35 6.07 1.08
N LEU A 23 -8.19 6.90 0.04
CA LEU A 23 -7.10 7.87 -0.08
C LEU A 23 -7.14 8.88 1.06
N GLY A 24 -8.32 9.38 1.41
CA GLY A 24 -8.52 10.26 2.55
C GLY A 24 -8.11 9.62 3.89
N ARG A 25 -8.38 8.33 4.07
CA ARG A 25 -7.92 7.56 5.24
C ARG A 25 -6.40 7.40 5.29
N LYS A 26 -5.77 7.04 4.15
CA LYS A 26 -4.30 6.94 4.03
C LYS A 26 -3.64 8.29 4.37
N ALA A 27 -4.13 9.38 3.80
CA ALA A 27 -3.58 10.72 4.06
C ALA A 27 -3.73 11.15 5.53
N ARG A 28 -4.86 10.85 6.18
CA ARG A 28 -5.04 11.12 7.63
C ARG A 28 -4.09 10.27 8.48
N LEU A 29 -3.87 9.01 8.10
CA LEU A 29 -2.92 8.13 8.76
C LEU A 29 -1.51 8.73 8.69
N VAL A 30 -1.07 9.13 7.50
CA VAL A 30 0.24 9.77 7.31
C VAL A 30 0.41 10.98 8.20
N ALA A 31 -0.55 11.92 8.21
CA ALA A 31 -0.49 13.12 9.04
C ALA A 31 -0.44 12.80 10.54
N LYS A 32 -1.21 11.79 10.97
CA LYS A 32 -1.24 11.31 12.35
C LYS A 32 0.09 10.72 12.78
N GLU A 33 0.63 9.78 12.00
CA GLU A 33 1.85 9.07 12.36
C GLU A 33 3.11 9.95 12.22
N ALA A 34 3.09 10.91 11.30
CA ALA A 34 4.14 11.93 11.18
C ALA A 34 4.04 13.03 12.23
N HIS A 35 2.95 13.12 13.02
CA HIS A 35 2.65 14.22 13.95
C HIS A 35 2.75 15.59 13.30
N ARG A 36 2.37 15.72 12.01
CA ARG A 36 2.39 16.96 11.24
C ARG A 36 1.36 16.95 10.12
N LYS A 37 0.90 18.15 9.74
CA LYS A 37 -0.10 18.31 8.68
C LYS A 37 0.54 18.47 7.29
N THR A 38 1.79 18.89 7.22
CA THR A 38 2.56 19.15 5.99
C THR A 38 4.02 18.75 6.20
N GLY A 39 4.79 18.65 5.13
CA GLY A 39 6.21 18.27 5.15
C GLY A 39 6.66 17.79 3.78
N ARG A 40 7.84 17.21 3.71
CA ARG A 40 8.36 16.54 2.49
C ARG A 40 8.05 15.05 2.54
N LEU A 41 7.32 14.59 1.53
CA LEU A 41 6.91 13.17 1.39
C LEU A 41 7.51 12.59 0.12
N LEU A 42 8.06 11.38 0.23
CA LEU A 42 8.44 10.55 -0.90
C LEU A 42 7.46 9.38 -1.00
N ASP A 43 6.78 9.24 -2.15
CA ASP A 43 5.88 8.12 -2.44
C ASP A 43 6.55 7.19 -3.46
N ILE A 44 7.00 6.03 -2.99
CA ILE A 44 7.71 5.04 -3.81
C ILE A 44 6.69 4.06 -4.38
N GLY A 45 6.70 3.88 -5.71
CA GLY A 45 5.72 3.06 -6.42
C GLY A 45 4.34 3.71 -6.41
N THR A 46 4.28 5.01 -6.72
CA THR A 46 3.03 5.81 -6.66
C THR A 46 1.95 5.31 -7.62
N GLY A 47 2.29 4.42 -8.56
CA GLY A 47 1.39 3.96 -9.61
C GLY A 47 0.89 5.15 -10.44
N THR A 48 -0.41 5.26 -10.58
CA THR A 48 -1.06 6.34 -11.35
C THR A 48 -1.17 7.67 -10.60
N GLY A 49 -0.54 7.83 -9.42
CA GLY A 49 -0.39 9.11 -8.74
C GLY A 49 -1.56 9.57 -7.86
N TYR A 50 -2.64 8.82 -7.73
CA TYR A 50 -3.81 9.24 -6.94
C TYR A 50 -3.51 9.57 -5.48
N PHE A 51 -2.62 8.81 -4.84
CA PHE A 51 -2.27 9.08 -3.45
C PHE A 51 -1.37 10.30 -3.36
N SER A 52 -0.36 10.41 -4.21
CA SER A 52 0.53 11.57 -4.31
C SER A 52 -0.25 12.87 -4.57
N ASP A 53 -1.19 12.88 -5.52
CA ASP A 53 -2.10 14.02 -5.76
C ASP A 53 -2.92 14.39 -4.50
N THR A 54 -3.44 13.38 -3.81
CA THR A 54 -4.19 13.60 -2.55
C THR A 54 -3.31 14.27 -1.50
N MET A 55 -2.02 13.94 -1.42
CA MET A 55 -1.09 14.55 -0.47
C MET A 55 -0.69 15.97 -0.89
N VAL A 56 -0.46 16.22 -2.20
CA VAL A 56 -0.21 17.56 -2.74
C VAL A 56 -1.38 18.50 -2.41
N ARG A 57 -2.61 18.09 -2.67
CA ARG A 57 -3.82 18.88 -2.35
C ARG A 57 -3.99 19.15 -0.85
N ARG A 58 -3.32 18.41 0.00
CA ARG A 58 -3.26 18.60 1.46
C ARG A 58 -2.07 19.41 1.92
N GLY A 59 -1.31 20.00 1.00
CA GLY A 59 -0.19 20.90 1.27
C GLY A 59 1.14 20.20 1.55
N TRP A 60 1.28 18.90 1.24
CA TRP A 60 2.57 18.22 1.30
C TRP A 60 3.42 18.54 0.07
N LYS A 61 4.72 18.65 0.25
CA LYS A 61 5.70 18.69 -0.84
C LYS A 61 6.02 17.24 -1.19
N VAL A 62 5.46 16.75 -2.30
CA VAL A 62 5.54 15.34 -2.69
C VAL A 62 6.56 15.17 -3.80
N GLU A 63 7.52 14.27 -3.58
CA GLU A 63 8.29 13.61 -4.63
C GLU A 63 7.71 12.22 -4.82
N ALA A 64 7.63 11.76 -6.06
CA ALA A 64 7.07 10.45 -6.37
C ALA A 64 7.94 9.71 -7.37
N VAL A 65 8.11 8.40 -7.16
CA VAL A 65 8.82 7.55 -8.13
C VAL A 65 7.95 6.35 -8.52
N GLU A 66 8.06 5.96 -9.79
CA GLU A 66 7.31 4.83 -10.36
C GLU A 66 8.09 4.18 -11.49
N LYS A 67 8.14 2.83 -11.49
CA LYS A 67 8.86 2.04 -12.51
C LYS A 67 8.17 2.12 -13.89
N SER A 68 6.83 2.07 -13.91
CA SER A 68 6.02 2.05 -15.15
C SER A 68 5.98 3.42 -15.86
N PRO A 69 6.51 3.55 -17.09
CA PRO A 69 6.40 4.79 -17.85
C PRO A 69 4.94 5.20 -18.12
N GLN A 70 4.06 4.22 -18.37
CA GLN A 70 2.64 4.47 -18.63
C GLN A 70 1.93 5.05 -17.40
N ALA A 71 2.27 4.55 -16.20
CA ALA A 71 1.72 5.08 -14.96
C ALA A 71 2.21 6.50 -14.68
N ARG A 72 3.50 6.79 -14.96
CA ARG A 72 4.06 8.14 -14.86
C ARG A 72 3.38 9.13 -15.81
N GLU A 73 3.19 8.73 -17.06
CA GLU A 73 2.50 9.57 -18.06
C GLU A 73 1.05 9.83 -17.65
N PHE A 74 0.35 8.82 -17.11
CA PHE A 74 -0.99 9.01 -16.56
C PHE A 74 -0.99 10.05 -15.42
N ALA A 75 -0.06 9.96 -14.47
CA ALA A 75 0.03 10.89 -13.35
C ALA A 75 0.31 12.33 -13.83
N LYS A 76 1.17 12.48 -14.83
CA LYS A 76 1.49 13.76 -15.45
C LYS A 76 0.26 14.39 -16.13
N THR A 77 -0.45 13.62 -16.94
CA THR A 77 -1.57 14.13 -17.75
C THR A 77 -2.83 14.40 -16.93
N HIS A 78 -3.07 13.63 -15.85
CA HIS A 78 -4.29 13.75 -15.05
C HIS A 78 -4.15 14.60 -13.80
N PHE A 79 -2.94 14.72 -13.25
CA PHE A 79 -2.69 15.38 -11.98
C PHE A 79 -1.57 16.43 -12.04
N GLU A 80 -0.93 16.60 -13.20
CA GLU A 80 0.23 17.48 -13.38
C GLU A 80 1.41 17.11 -12.45
N LEU A 81 1.50 15.85 -12.05
CA LEU A 81 2.54 15.33 -11.19
C LEU A 81 3.78 14.95 -11.98
N ASP A 82 4.93 15.49 -11.59
CA ASP A 82 6.24 15.07 -12.11
C ASP A 82 6.72 13.81 -11.36
N VAL A 83 6.29 12.64 -11.86
CA VAL A 83 6.67 11.34 -11.29
C VAL A 83 7.97 10.86 -11.96
N LYS A 84 9.00 10.66 -11.16
CA LYS A 84 10.33 10.27 -11.63
C LYS A 84 10.44 8.74 -11.78
N PRO A 85 11.39 8.25 -12.60
CA PRO A 85 11.72 6.82 -12.64
C PRO A 85 12.35 6.38 -11.30
N GLU A 86 12.29 5.09 -10.98
CA GLU A 86 12.84 4.54 -9.74
C GLU A 86 14.34 4.83 -9.55
N SER A 87 15.10 4.92 -10.65
CA SER A 87 16.52 5.28 -10.63
C SER A 87 16.80 6.63 -9.97
N ALA A 88 15.85 7.55 -9.98
CA ALA A 88 15.97 8.86 -9.35
C ALA A 88 16.05 8.80 -7.81
N LEU A 89 15.81 7.64 -7.19
CA LEU A 89 16.00 7.47 -5.73
C LEU A 89 17.45 7.79 -5.30
N LYS A 90 18.42 7.53 -6.17
CA LYS A 90 19.86 7.80 -5.93
C LYS A 90 20.24 9.28 -6.06
N GLU A 91 19.35 10.10 -6.63
CA GLU A 91 19.58 11.53 -6.87
C GLU A 91 19.09 12.40 -5.70
N PHE A 92 18.26 11.84 -4.82
CA PHE A 92 17.75 12.57 -3.67
C PHE A 92 18.84 12.72 -2.59
N ALA A 93 18.88 13.91 -1.99
CA ALA A 93 19.81 14.16 -0.89
C ALA A 93 19.45 13.33 0.35
N PRO A 94 20.43 12.85 1.11
CA PRO A 94 20.21 12.17 2.38
C PRO A 94 19.37 13.02 3.35
N ALA A 95 18.61 12.35 4.22
CA ALA A 95 17.78 12.96 5.26
C ALA A 95 16.86 14.08 4.74
N SER A 96 16.31 13.92 3.53
CA SER A 96 15.51 14.96 2.87
C SER A 96 14.01 14.77 3.00
N PHE A 97 13.52 13.62 3.49
CA PHE A 97 12.09 13.35 3.59
C PHE A 97 11.63 13.15 5.04
N ASP A 98 10.54 13.83 5.39
CA ASP A 98 9.86 13.66 6.68
C ASP A 98 9.03 12.39 6.72
N VAL A 99 8.51 11.98 5.57
CA VAL A 99 7.72 10.75 5.40
C VAL A 99 8.14 10.06 4.11
N ILE A 100 8.28 8.73 4.18
CA ILE A 100 8.39 7.88 3.00
C ILE A 100 7.25 6.87 3.05
N THR A 101 6.56 6.66 1.91
CA THR A 101 5.45 5.72 1.79
C THR A 101 5.69 4.68 0.71
N LEU A 102 5.35 3.41 1.01
CA LEU A 102 5.30 2.30 0.06
C LEU A 102 3.93 1.59 0.22
N TRP A 103 3.06 1.75 -0.75
CA TRP A 103 1.72 1.16 -0.71
C TRP A 103 1.63 -0.04 -1.65
N HIS A 104 1.82 -1.26 -1.13
CA HIS A 104 1.90 -2.50 -1.93
C HIS A 104 3.00 -2.43 -2.99
N VAL A 105 4.22 -2.20 -2.54
CA VAL A 105 5.42 -2.07 -3.37
C VAL A 105 6.53 -2.99 -2.88
N MET A 106 6.72 -3.10 -1.56
CA MET A 106 7.86 -3.79 -0.97
C MET A 106 7.89 -5.28 -1.34
N GLU A 107 6.73 -5.89 -1.56
CA GLU A 107 6.58 -7.28 -2.01
C GLU A 107 7.10 -7.53 -3.44
N HIS A 108 7.26 -6.47 -4.25
CA HIS A 108 7.72 -6.55 -5.64
C HIS A 108 9.21 -6.24 -5.83
N LEU A 109 9.90 -5.76 -4.80
CA LEU A 109 11.25 -5.25 -4.91
C LEU A 109 12.29 -6.38 -5.07
N GLU A 110 13.15 -6.28 -6.07
CA GLU A 110 14.20 -7.27 -6.34
C GLU A 110 15.33 -7.19 -5.29
N SER A 111 15.78 -5.97 -4.94
CA SER A 111 16.89 -5.72 -4.02
C SER A 111 16.37 -5.21 -2.66
N LEU A 112 15.75 -6.09 -1.87
CA LEU A 112 15.06 -5.70 -0.65
C LEU A 112 15.99 -5.06 0.39
N ASN A 113 17.20 -5.59 0.61
CA ASN A 113 18.15 -5.04 1.58
C ASN A 113 18.65 -3.65 1.18
N GLU A 114 19.06 -3.48 -0.07
CA GLU A 114 19.49 -2.19 -0.61
C GLU A 114 18.38 -1.13 -0.52
N THR A 115 17.14 -1.55 -0.74
CA THR A 115 15.99 -0.65 -0.57
C THR A 115 15.88 -0.16 0.87
N TRP A 116 15.98 -1.04 1.88
CA TRP A 116 15.91 -0.62 3.28
C TRP A 116 17.06 0.35 3.66
N GLU A 117 18.25 0.16 3.11
CA GLU A 117 19.38 1.08 3.30
C GLU A 117 19.08 2.45 2.68
N THR A 118 18.58 2.47 1.43
CA THR A 118 18.16 3.70 0.75
C THR A 118 17.05 4.43 1.52
N LEU A 119 16.04 3.71 2.01
CA LEU A 119 14.97 4.29 2.82
C LEU A 119 15.51 4.93 4.10
N ARG A 120 16.49 4.28 4.75
CA ARG A 120 17.13 4.81 5.95
C ARG A 120 17.94 6.05 5.64
N GLU A 121 18.68 6.08 4.54
CA GLU A 121 19.46 7.23 4.11
C GLU A 121 18.59 8.44 3.82
N LEU A 122 17.53 8.26 3.03
CA LEU A 122 16.64 9.34 2.56
C LEU A 122 15.74 9.93 3.66
N LEU A 123 15.40 9.15 4.68
CA LEU A 123 14.52 9.58 5.76
C LEU A 123 15.25 10.50 6.73
N THR A 124 14.60 11.57 7.20
CA THR A 124 15.14 12.41 8.30
C THR A 124 15.21 11.63 9.61
N GLU A 125 15.98 12.10 10.58
CA GLU A 125 16.13 11.43 11.89
C GLU A 125 14.81 11.28 12.66
N LYS A 126 13.89 12.24 12.52
CA LYS A 126 12.56 12.20 13.11
C LYS A 126 11.48 11.73 12.13
N GLY A 127 11.91 11.28 10.95
CA GLY A 127 11.02 10.87 9.88
C GLY A 127 10.27 9.58 10.16
N VAL A 128 9.28 9.33 9.34
CA VAL A 128 8.39 8.16 9.43
C VAL A 128 8.36 7.41 8.11
N LEU A 129 8.66 6.13 8.17
CA LEU A 129 8.49 5.20 7.03
C LEU A 129 7.18 4.45 7.21
N ILE A 130 6.30 4.49 6.20
CA ILE A 130 5.01 3.80 6.18
C ILE A 130 5.00 2.79 5.04
N VAL A 131 4.83 1.53 5.39
CA VAL A 131 4.85 0.41 4.44
C VAL A 131 3.56 -0.38 4.57
N ALA A 132 2.84 -0.55 3.47
CA ALA A 132 1.69 -1.45 3.39
C ALA A 132 2.04 -2.65 2.53
N VAL A 133 1.79 -3.86 3.05
CA VAL A 133 2.04 -5.12 2.34
C VAL A 133 0.97 -6.15 2.68
N PRO A 134 0.74 -7.15 1.80
CA PRO A 134 -0.08 -8.32 2.11
C PRO A 134 0.51 -9.11 3.28
N ASN A 135 -0.37 -9.72 4.08
CA ASN A 135 0.00 -10.48 5.26
C ASN A 135 -0.29 -11.97 5.05
N CYS A 136 0.73 -12.76 4.73
CA CYS A 136 0.59 -14.20 4.47
C CYS A 136 0.21 -15.02 5.73
N SER A 137 0.16 -14.41 6.92
CA SER A 137 -0.37 -15.03 8.15
C SER A 137 -1.82 -14.63 8.47
N SER A 138 -2.49 -13.91 7.57
CA SER A 138 -3.88 -13.47 7.73
C SER A 138 -4.88 -14.62 7.80
N TYR A 139 -6.12 -14.31 8.20
CA TYR A 139 -7.20 -15.30 8.23
C TYR A 139 -7.51 -15.87 6.85
N ASP A 140 -7.66 -15.00 5.85
CA ASP A 140 -7.94 -15.36 4.46
C ASP A 140 -6.77 -16.10 3.80
N ALA A 141 -5.51 -15.73 4.07
CA ALA A 141 -4.35 -16.49 3.60
C ALA A 141 -4.37 -17.93 4.10
N LYS A 142 -4.65 -18.15 5.40
CA LYS A 142 -4.79 -19.49 5.97
C LYS A 142 -5.98 -20.27 5.42
N ARG A 143 -7.09 -19.58 5.13
CA ARG A 143 -8.32 -20.16 4.59
C ARG A 143 -8.16 -20.64 3.15
N TYR A 144 -7.45 -19.87 2.33
CA TYR A 144 -7.29 -20.16 0.91
C TYR A 144 -6.06 -21.01 0.59
N GLY A 145 -5.05 -21.02 1.47
CA GLY A 145 -3.81 -21.74 1.22
C GLY A 145 -3.16 -21.27 -0.09
N GLU A 146 -2.80 -22.24 -0.95
CA GLU A 146 -2.16 -21.96 -2.25
C GLU A 146 -2.98 -21.08 -3.20
N TYR A 147 -4.32 -21.04 -3.04
CA TYR A 147 -5.21 -20.21 -3.85
C TYR A 147 -5.32 -18.77 -3.37
N TRP A 148 -4.61 -18.39 -2.31
CA TRP A 148 -4.68 -17.03 -1.82
C TRP A 148 -4.11 -16.04 -2.85
N ALA A 149 -4.99 -15.14 -3.35
CA ALA A 149 -4.68 -14.29 -4.48
C ALA A 149 -3.52 -13.32 -4.22
N ALA A 150 -3.28 -12.95 -2.95
CA ALA A 150 -2.19 -12.04 -2.62
C ALA A 150 -0.81 -12.70 -2.55
N TYR A 151 -0.70 -14.01 -2.83
CA TYR A 151 0.61 -14.58 -3.19
C TYR A 151 1.12 -14.04 -4.52
N ASP A 152 0.24 -13.83 -5.50
CA ASP A 152 0.48 -13.18 -6.80
C ASP A 152 1.83 -13.54 -7.46
N VAL A 153 2.20 -14.82 -7.41
CA VAL A 153 3.47 -15.33 -7.98
C VAL A 153 3.39 -15.31 -9.52
N PRO A 154 4.44 -14.86 -10.24
CA PRO A 154 5.77 -14.47 -9.77
C PRO A 154 5.95 -12.98 -9.48
N ARG A 155 4.88 -12.16 -9.48
CA ARG A 155 4.99 -10.71 -9.29
C ARG A 155 5.36 -10.30 -7.86
N HIS A 156 4.83 -11.01 -6.85
CA HIS A 156 5.26 -10.86 -5.47
C HIS A 156 6.46 -11.76 -5.22
N LEU A 157 7.61 -11.15 -5.05
CA LEU A 157 8.88 -11.83 -4.74
C LEU A 157 9.00 -12.15 -3.25
N TRP A 158 8.30 -11.40 -2.40
CA TRP A 158 8.37 -11.50 -0.95
C TRP A 158 6.99 -11.61 -0.31
N HIS A 159 6.89 -12.49 0.68
CA HIS A 159 5.67 -12.69 1.44
C HIS A 159 5.94 -12.39 2.92
N PHE A 160 5.24 -11.38 3.45
CA PHE A 160 5.50 -10.88 4.79
C PHE A 160 4.47 -11.38 5.80
N THR A 161 4.97 -11.61 7.02
CA THR A 161 4.17 -11.65 8.24
C THR A 161 4.52 -10.44 9.11
N PRO A 162 3.71 -10.09 10.13
CA PRO A 162 4.08 -9.03 11.06
C PRO A 162 5.46 -9.22 11.73
N GLY A 163 5.82 -10.47 12.03
CA GLY A 163 7.11 -10.80 12.62
C GLY A 163 8.27 -10.66 11.65
N THR A 164 8.14 -11.15 10.42
CA THR A 164 9.24 -11.11 9.44
C THR A 164 9.55 -9.71 8.98
N ILE A 165 8.56 -8.86 8.73
CA ILE A 165 8.81 -7.46 8.34
C ILE A 165 9.40 -6.65 9.51
N GLN A 166 8.98 -6.91 10.75
CA GLN A 166 9.56 -6.27 11.93
C GLN A 166 11.04 -6.66 12.10
N GLN A 167 11.35 -7.94 11.93
CA GLN A 167 12.73 -8.43 12.02
C GLN A 167 13.62 -7.82 10.93
N LEU A 168 13.12 -7.77 9.70
CA LEU A 168 13.81 -7.16 8.56
C LEU A 168 14.08 -5.67 8.82
N ALA A 169 13.07 -4.90 9.21
CA ALA A 169 13.23 -3.49 9.56
C ALA A 169 14.25 -3.27 10.69
N SER A 170 14.24 -4.14 11.72
CA SER A 170 15.19 -4.04 12.82
C SER A 170 16.64 -4.25 12.39
N ARG A 171 16.90 -5.16 11.43
CA ARG A 171 18.23 -5.39 10.86
C ARG A 171 18.78 -4.16 10.13
N HIS A 172 17.89 -3.36 9.53
CA HIS A 172 18.25 -2.13 8.82
C HIS A 172 18.12 -0.85 9.67
N GLY A 173 18.12 -0.99 11.00
CA GLY A 173 18.15 0.15 11.92
C GLY A 173 16.82 0.89 12.06
N PHE A 174 15.71 0.19 11.89
CA PHE A 174 14.37 0.73 12.16
C PHE A 174 13.72 0.04 13.36
N ILE A 175 12.84 0.78 14.03
CA ILE A 175 11.94 0.25 15.05
C ILE A 175 10.49 0.39 14.55
N MET A 176 9.65 -0.61 14.80
CA MET A 176 8.23 -0.53 14.52
C MET A 176 7.55 0.34 15.59
N ALA A 177 7.01 1.49 15.16
CA ALA A 177 6.32 2.44 16.03
C ALA A 177 4.82 2.15 16.15
N ALA A 178 4.20 1.70 15.04
CA ALA A 178 2.78 1.35 15.01
C ALA A 178 2.48 0.36 13.88
N ARG A 179 1.29 -0.27 13.96
CA ARG A 179 0.75 -1.11 12.90
C ARG A 179 -0.77 -0.92 12.80
N HIS A 180 -1.28 -0.89 11.58
CA HIS A 180 -2.70 -0.67 11.30
C HIS A 180 -3.22 -1.71 10.32
N PRO A 181 -4.42 -2.27 10.54
CA PRO A 181 -5.03 -3.19 9.61
C PRO A 181 -5.56 -2.47 8.37
N MET A 182 -5.57 -3.17 7.23
CA MET A 182 -6.28 -2.78 6.00
C MET A 182 -7.46 -3.74 5.77
N PRO A 183 -8.55 -3.60 6.52
CA PRO A 183 -9.60 -4.62 6.57
C PRO A 183 -10.37 -4.77 5.25
N PHE A 184 -10.42 -3.74 4.43
CA PHE A 184 -11.15 -3.77 3.15
C PHE A 184 -10.47 -4.60 2.07
N ASP A 185 -9.16 -4.81 2.16
CA ASP A 185 -8.41 -5.65 1.21
C ASP A 185 -8.88 -7.10 1.25
N ALA A 186 -9.35 -7.57 2.42
CA ALA A 186 -9.87 -8.92 2.60
C ALA A 186 -11.00 -9.26 1.62
N PHE A 187 -11.87 -8.31 1.30
CA PHE A 187 -12.98 -8.54 0.35
C PHE A 187 -12.47 -8.76 -1.07
N TYR A 188 -11.59 -7.88 -1.52
CA TYR A 188 -11.02 -7.96 -2.86
C TYR A 188 -10.15 -9.21 -3.02
N VAL A 189 -9.25 -9.46 -2.07
CA VAL A 189 -8.36 -10.63 -2.08
C VAL A 189 -9.17 -11.93 -2.03
N SER A 190 -10.21 -11.99 -1.19
CA SER A 190 -11.07 -13.20 -1.12
C SER A 190 -11.83 -13.46 -2.41
N MET A 191 -12.38 -12.42 -3.07
CA MET A 191 -13.04 -12.58 -4.38
C MET A 191 -12.09 -13.13 -5.44
N LEU A 192 -10.85 -12.63 -5.49
CA LEU A 192 -9.84 -13.12 -6.42
C LEU A 192 -9.40 -14.56 -6.07
N SER A 193 -9.26 -14.88 -4.79
CA SER A 193 -8.90 -16.22 -4.33
C SER A 193 -9.96 -17.25 -4.70
N GLU A 194 -11.24 -16.92 -4.57
CA GLU A 194 -12.34 -17.77 -5.04
C GLU A 194 -12.31 -17.97 -6.57
N LYS A 195 -11.92 -16.92 -7.31
CA LYS A 195 -11.73 -17.04 -8.76
C LYS A 195 -10.56 -17.99 -9.09
N HIS A 196 -9.44 -17.91 -8.37
CA HIS A 196 -8.30 -18.82 -8.54
C HIS A 196 -8.68 -20.28 -8.23
N ARG A 197 -9.60 -20.52 -7.27
CA ARG A 197 -10.14 -21.85 -6.98
C ARG A 197 -11.12 -22.38 -8.02
N GLY A 198 -11.44 -21.59 -9.05
CA GLY A 198 -12.43 -21.98 -10.06
C GLY A 198 -13.89 -21.93 -9.56
N SER A 199 -14.17 -21.17 -8.49
CA SER A 199 -15.52 -21.08 -7.92
C SER A 199 -16.51 -20.39 -8.87
N SER A 200 -17.63 -21.04 -9.16
CA SER A 200 -18.73 -20.48 -9.98
C SER A 200 -19.39 -19.25 -9.35
N CYS A 201 -19.34 -19.12 -8.02
CA CYS A 201 -19.93 -18.02 -7.25
C CYS A 201 -18.87 -17.20 -6.52
N SER A 202 -17.75 -16.86 -7.19
CA SER A 202 -16.58 -16.21 -6.59
C SER A 202 -16.91 -14.89 -5.88
N PHE A 203 -17.87 -14.10 -6.39
CA PHE A 203 -18.29 -12.86 -5.75
C PHE A 203 -18.95 -13.11 -4.38
N LEU A 204 -20.00 -13.95 -4.32
CA LEU A 204 -20.74 -14.20 -3.07
C LEU A 204 -19.86 -14.88 -2.01
N LYS A 205 -19.13 -15.92 -2.40
CA LYS A 205 -18.22 -16.63 -1.50
C LYS A 205 -17.08 -15.75 -1.04
N GLY A 206 -16.49 -14.94 -1.94
CA GLY A 206 -15.44 -14.00 -1.60
C GLY A 206 -15.91 -12.91 -0.65
N MET A 207 -17.13 -12.39 -0.84
CA MET A 207 -17.76 -11.45 0.11
C MET A 207 -17.97 -12.08 1.48
N PHE A 208 -18.45 -13.32 1.53
CA PHE A 208 -18.63 -14.05 2.80
C PHE A 208 -17.31 -14.25 3.54
N VAL A 209 -16.28 -14.80 2.86
CA VAL A 209 -14.96 -15.01 3.48
C VAL A 209 -14.30 -13.68 3.83
N GLY A 210 -14.42 -12.66 2.98
CA GLY A 210 -13.94 -11.31 3.27
C GLY A 210 -14.57 -10.72 4.53
N THR A 211 -15.86 -10.96 4.74
CA THR A 211 -16.57 -10.56 5.98
C THR A 211 -16.01 -11.29 7.20
N LEU A 212 -15.80 -12.61 7.12
CA LEU A 212 -15.19 -13.38 8.21
C LEU A 212 -13.77 -12.89 8.52
N ALA A 213 -12.96 -12.62 7.49
CA ALA A 213 -11.61 -12.07 7.64
C ALA A 213 -11.64 -10.68 8.28
N TRP A 214 -12.58 -9.83 7.88
CA TRP A 214 -12.79 -8.51 8.47
C TRP A 214 -13.14 -8.59 9.96
N PHE A 215 -14.09 -9.46 10.36
CA PHE A 215 -14.42 -9.69 11.79
C PHE A 215 -13.24 -10.26 12.58
N ASN A 216 -12.47 -11.20 11.99
CA ASN A 216 -11.25 -11.70 12.62
C ASN A 216 -10.21 -10.61 12.87
N ALA A 217 -10.09 -9.65 11.93
CA ALA A 217 -9.18 -8.52 12.07
C ALA A 217 -9.63 -7.51 13.14
N LEU A 218 -10.94 -7.39 13.44
CA LEU A 218 -11.43 -6.55 14.53
C LEU A 218 -10.97 -7.07 15.92
N GLY A 219 -11.00 -8.38 16.12
CA GLY A 219 -10.53 -9.00 17.37
C GLY A 219 -9.01 -9.11 17.47
N ARG A 220 -8.32 -9.34 16.35
CA ARG A 220 -6.86 -9.50 16.26
C ARG A 220 -6.34 -8.79 15.01
N LYS A 221 -5.95 -7.54 15.14
CA LYS A 221 -5.49 -6.67 14.04
C LYS A 221 -4.43 -7.34 13.14
N GLU A 222 -3.56 -8.16 13.72
CA GLU A 222 -2.50 -8.91 13.03
C GLU A 222 -3.00 -9.96 12.03
N ARG A 223 -4.30 -10.26 12.03
CA ARG A 223 -4.94 -11.22 11.10
C ARG A 223 -5.58 -10.56 9.89
N SER A 224 -5.39 -9.24 9.72
CA SER A 224 -5.85 -8.53 8.52
C SER A 224 -5.13 -9.02 7.27
N SER A 225 -5.84 -9.07 6.16
CA SER A 225 -5.33 -9.50 4.83
C SER A 225 -4.12 -8.71 4.38
N SER A 226 -4.16 -7.38 4.58
CA SER A 226 -3.02 -6.49 4.41
C SER A 226 -2.82 -5.66 5.67
N MET A 227 -1.57 -5.25 5.91
CA MET A 227 -1.18 -4.47 7.07
C MET A 227 -0.37 -3.25 6.65
N ILE A 228 -0.57 -2.16 7.36
CA ILE A 228 0.28 -0.97 7.31
C ILE A 228 1.20 -0.99 8.51
N TYR A 229 2.48 -0.88 8.28
CA TYR A 229 3.53 -0.78 9.29
C TYR A 229 4.13 0.60 9.29
N VAL A 230 4.36 1.14 10.46
CA VAL A 230 4.96 2.46 10.68
C VAL A 230 6.29 2.25 11.37
N PHE A 231 7.35 2.71 10.74
CA PHE A 231 8.71 2.57 11.24
C PHE A 231 9.35 3.93 11.49
N ARG A 232 10.26 3.96 12.46
CA ARG A 232 11.15 5.10 12.76
C ARG A 232 12.57 4.61 12.82
N LYS A 233 13.54 5.49 12.55
CA LYS A 233 14.95 5.15 12.76
C LYS A 233 15.20 4.77 14.22
N LYS A 234 16.01 3.75 14.42
CA LYS A 234 16.54 3.40 15.73
C LYS A 234 17.60 4.45 16.09
N ARG A 235 17.44 5.05 17.25
CA ARG A 235 18.44 5.96 17.82
C ARG A 235 19.66 5.22 18.29
#